data_9b1102f47d7e14584824db59c2e875e1
#
_entry.id   9b1102f47d7e14584824db59c2e875e1
#
_cell.length_a   1.000
_cell.length_b   1.000
_cell.length_c   1.000
_cell.angle_alpha   90.00
_cell.angle_beta   90.00
_cell.angle_gamma   90.00
#
_symmetry.space_group_name_H-M   'P 1'
#
loop_
_entity.id
_entity.type
_entity.pdbx_description
1 polymer ?
#
loop_
_entity_poly.entity_id
_entity_poly.type
_entity_poly.pdbx_seq_one_letter_code
_entity_poly.pdbx_strand_id
1 'polypeptide(L)'
;MLSFLPTILLAQSASVLPQIERKLITQYQEVRQLPGQLNDVLVFNSNSPEIVEKEGILLSTFPGKGKRYPVAHLNHPLQGRFDVFTHHIARQTDPDRDLHQGLIVTNPTSRNLVIRILQGVSYVTSADAPFVDLPSLVEDPNGRVFSGPGSRLASDIMRRRHDTQFPTQIVIPPGQSRMLFDLVIPRSSARSTLLRLYSDGPVYMANLALYEVPQKVKIEDREIETFRPPTLEEWRTLLVRGDLAAPRDFPPTPPDQWSPGRRNFYGRVAGISVGSEWATRIVDPKGGINLTIPQPGQAFAYPLSTVTAATFGTRQIQSAPMLVRYPDTAFKAHGNYGVHYYLTLPLYNNTSKTQVVALSIQTPIKEDNYLDRLLFVEPVQGPVFFRGAVRVTYRNALGRTEERFFHLVQREGQQGEALVQVELPPGARRDINLDFLYPPDATPPQVLSVKTLE
;
A
#
# COMPACT_ATOMS: atom_id res chain seq x y z
N MET A 1 49.52 -7.14 -55.51
CA MET A 1 49.46 -8.22 -54.48
C MET A 1 48.59 -7.70 -53.34
N LEU A 2 47.31 -8.10 -53.34
CA LEU A 2 46.37 -7.82 -52.27
C LEU A 2 46.32 -9.02 -51.35
N SER A 3 46.70 -8.79 -50.05
CA SER A 3 46.68 -9.77 -49.03
C SER A 3 45.28 -9.79 -48.38
N PHE A 4 44.55 -10.88 -48.48
CA PHE A 4 43.31 -11.16 -47.77
C PHE A 4 43.63 -11.76 -46.38
N LEU A 5 43.27 -11.03 -45.30
CA LEU A 5 43.23 -11.55 -43.95
C LEU A 5 41.85 -12.19 -43.68
N PRO A 6 41.75 -13.41 -43.16
CA PRO A 6 40.45 -13.99 -42.80
C PRO A 6 39.96 -13.45 -41.47
N THR A 7 38.76 -12.88 -41.47
CA THR A 7 38.03 -12.47 -40.26
C THR A 7 37.48 -13.72 -39.58
N ILE A 8 38.06 -14.08 -38.42
CA ILE A 8 37.56 -15.13 -37.55
C ILE A 8 36.32 -14.58 -36.83
N LEU A 9 35.11 -15.03 -37.23
CA LEU A 9 33.89 -14.86 -36.45
C LEU A 9 33.95 -15.76 -35.22
N LEU A 10 34.23 -15.20 -34.04
CA LEU A 10 33.99 -15.88 -32.76
C LEU A 10 32.47 -15.92 -32.52
N ALA A 11 31.86 -17.08 -32.77
CA ALA A 11 30.50 -17.37 -32.34
C ALA A 11 30.49 -17.42 -30.81
N GLN A 12 29.99 -16.36 -30.17
CA GLN A 12 29.63 -16.42 -28.75
C GLN A 12 28.45 -17.38 -28.62
N SER A 13 28.70 -18.55 -28.07
CA SER A 13 27.68 -19.47 -27.60
C SER A 13 26.96 -18.79 -26.44
N ALA A 14 25.77 -18.25 -26.69
CA ALA A 14 24.86 -17.88 -25.63
C ALA A 14 24.60 -19.11 -24.78
N SER A 15 25.12 -19.16 -23.58
CA SER A 15 24.79 -20.20 -22.62
C SER A 15 23.29 -20.08 -22.30
N VAL A 16 22.50 -20.96 -22.86
CA VAL A 16 21.09 -21.15 -22.49
C VAL A 16 21.14 -21.60 -21.02
N LEU A 17 20.83 -20.70 -20.12
CA LEU A 17 20.64 -21.07 -18.71
C LEU A 17 19.53 -22.15 -18.69
N PRO A 18 19.76 -23.28 -17.97
CA PRO A 18 18.74 -24.32 -17.89
C PRO A 18 17.44 -23.72 -17.39
N GLN A 19 16.36 -23.87 -18.16
CA GLN A 19 15.02 -23.55 -17.67
C GLN A 19 14.73 -24.50 -16.51
N ILE A 20 14.71 -23.98 -15.31
CA ILE A 20 14.31 -24.75 -14.13
C ILE A 20 12.82 -25.04 -14.28
N GLU A 21 12.49 -26.32 -14.43
CA GLU A 21 11.11 -26.78 -14.52
C GLU A 21 10.38 -26.46 -13.22
N ARG A 22 9.27 -25.68 -13.31
CA ARG A 22 8.46 -25.31 -12.16
C ARG A 22 7.43 -26.41 -11.91
N LYS A 23 7.46 -26.96 -10.70
CA LYS A 23 6.46 -27.91 -10.24
C LYS A 23 5.30 -27.17 -9.60
N LEU A 24 4.08 -27.45 -10.07
CA LEU A 24 2.86 -26.96 -9.43
C LEU A 24 2.60 -27.75 -8.14
N ILE A 25 2.40 -27.05 -7.04
CA ILE A 25 2.05 -27.62 -5.73
C ILE A 25 0.60 -27.26 -5.42
N THR A 26 -0.22 -28.28 -5.18
CA THR A 26 -1.60 -28.09 -4.73
C THR A 26 -1.67 -28.30 -3.22
N GLN A 27 -2.14 -27.27 -2.49
CA GLN A 27 -2.40 -27.35 -1.07
C GLN A 27 -3.92 -27.38 -0.85
N TYR A 28 -4.45 -28.52 -0.48
CA TYR A 28 -5.88 -28.69 -0.18
C TYR A 28 -6.22 -27.98 1.13
N GLN A 29 -7.18 -27.08 1.08
CA GLN A 29 -7.71 -26.35 2.23
C GLN A 29 -9.01 -25.65 1.84
N GLU A 30 -9.92 -25.50 2.78
CA GLU A 30 -11.15 -24.75 2.57
C GLU A 30 -10.86 -23.25 2.43
N VAL A 31 -11.25 -22.64 1.32
CA VAL A 31 -11.12 -21.19 1.10
C VAL A 31 -12.44 -20.51 1.47
N ARG A 32 -12.40 -19.58 2.39
CA ARG A 32 -13.56 -18.90 2.97
C ARG A 32 -13.52 -17.40 2.67
N GLN A 33 -14.70 -16.80 2.52
CA GLN A 33 -14.79 -15.34 2.49
C GLN A 33 -14.28 -14.74 3.81
N LEU A 34 -13.56 -13.62 3.73
CA LEU A 34 -13.21 -12.86 4.93
C LEU A 34 -14.47 -12.15 5.46
N PRO A 35 -14.91 -12.42 6.70
CA PRO A 35 -16.06 -11.73 7.27
C PRO A 35 -15.79 -10.23 7.47
N GLY A 36 -16.86 -9.44 7.59
CA GLY A 36 -16.76 -7.98 7.78
C GLY A 36 -16.75 -7.21 6.47
N GLN A 37 -16.32 -5.97 6.55
CA GLN A 37 -16.25 -5.03 5.42
C GLN A 37 -15.32 -3.86 5.76
N LEU A 38 -14.98 -3.06 4.76
CA LEU A 38 -14.29 -1.79 4.96
C LEU A 38 -15.16 -0.84 5.79
N ASN A 39 -14.51 0.00 6.63
CA ASN A 39 -15.18 1.10 7.30
C ASN A 39 -15.59 2.21 6.30
N ASP A 40 -16.21 3.27 6.79
CA ASP A 40 -16.71 4.41 6.00
C ASP A 40 -15.75 5.63 6.02
N VAL A 41 -14.54 5.47 6.55
CA VAL A 41 -13.54 6.54 6.59
C VAL A 41 -13.06 6.87 5.18
N LEU A 42 -13.14 8.15 4.81
CA LEU A 42 -12.67 8.63 3.52
C LEU A 42 -11.13 8.62 3.46
N VAL A 43 -10.60 8.31 2.28
CA VAL A 43 -9.16 8.36 2.03
C VAL A 43 -8.88 9.26 0.83
N PHE A 44 -8.13 10.34 1.05
CA PHE A 44 -7.50 11.11 -0.01
C PHE A 44 -6.36 10.27 -0.56
N ASN A 45 -6.60 9.58 -1.68
CA ASN A 45 -5.73 8.55 -2.22
C ASN A 45 -5.07 9.03 -3.51
N SER A 46 -3.78 9.39 -3.44
CA SER A 46 -2.99 9.95 -4.54
C SER A 46 -1.84 9.02 -4.91
N ASN A 47 -2.07 8.22 -5.95
CA ASN A 47 -1.13 7.25 -6.51
C ASN A 47 -1.15 7.25 -8.05
N SER A 48 -1.64 8.33 -8.68
CA SER A 48 -1.61 8.53 -10.13
C SER A 48 -1.33 10.00 -10.46
N PRO A 49 -0.31 10.27 -11.33
CA PRO A 49 0.61 9.28 -11.88
C PRO A 49 1.53 8.72 -10.78
N GLU A 50 1.85 7.41 -10.89
CA GLU A 50 2.85 6.81 -10.00
C GLU A 50 4.22 7.40 -10.28
N ILE A 51 4.59 7.50 -11.57
CA ILE A 51 5.85 8.08 -12.03
C ILE A 51 5.58 9.53 -12.46
N VAL A 52 6.26 10.45 -11.79
CA VAL A 52 6.13 11.89 -12.03
C VAL A 52 7.37 12.38 -12.78
N GLU A 53 7.17 12.86 -14.01
CA GLU A 53 8.23 13.45 -14.86
C GLU A 53 8.05 14.95 -15.02
N LYS A 54 6.81 15.47 -14.87
CA LYS A 54 6.46 16.88 -15.03
C LYS A 54 5.65 17.37 -13.85
N GLU A 55 5.93 18.62 -13.48
CA GLU A 55 5.18 19.38 -12.50
C GLU A 55 3.67 19.36 -12.79
N GLY A 56 2.86 19.45 -11.74
CA GLY A 56 1.41 19.53 -11.90
C GLY A 56 0.63 19.09 -10.67
N ILE A 57 -0.68 18.99 -10.85
CA ILE A 57 -1.62 18.56 -9.84
C ILE A 57 -1.66 17.03 -9.85
N LEU A 58 -1.29 16.40 -8.74
CA LEU A 58 -1.38 14.95 -8.53
C LEU A 58 -2.81 14.56 -8.16
N LEU A 59 -3.40 15.27 -7.19
CA LEU A 59 -4.80 15.11 -6.79
C LEU A 59 -5.31 16.42 -6.17
N SER A 60 -6.50 16.88 -6.57
CA SER A 60 -7.11 18.08 -5.99
C SER A 60 -8.59 17.88 -5.71
N THR A 61 -9.01 18.16 -4.47
CA THR A 61 -10.42 18.19 -4.06
C THR A 61 -11.06 19.58 -4.18
N PHE A 62 -10.31 20.58 -4.63
CA PHE A 62 -10.82 21.94 -4.80
C PHE A 62 -11.94 22.02 -5.85
N PRO A 63 -12.78 23.08 -5.81
CA PRO A 63 -13.68 23.39 -6.91
C PRO A 63 -12.91 23.87 -8.14
N GLY A 64 -13.37 23.45 -9.33
CA GLY A 64 -12.78 23.85 -10.60
C GLY A 64 -13.06 25.31 -11.00
N LYS A 65 -14.06 25.96 -10.36
CA LYS A 65 -14.42 27.37 -10.64
C LYS A 65 -13.23 28.30 -10.36
N GLY A 66 -12.90 29.14 -11.34
CA GLY A 66 -11.78 30.08 -11.23
C GLY A 66 -10.38 29.45 -11.44
N LYS A 67 -10.31 28.19 -11.83
CA LYS A 67 -9.08 27.48 -12.18
C LYS A 67 -8.86 27.45 -13.68
N ARG A 68 -7.59 27.47 -14.12
CA ARG A 68 -7.23 27.40 -15.54
C ARG A 68 -7.63 26.05 -16.15
N TYR A 69 -7.48 24.96 -15.37
CA TYR A 69 -7.83 23.60 -15.77
C TYR A 69 -8.87 23.01 -14.79
N PRO A 70 -10.18 23.34 -14.97
CA PRO A 70 -11.23 22.92 -14.04
C PRO A 70 -11.33 21.39 -13.85
N VAL A 71 -10.98 20.62 -14.89
CA VAL A 71 -11.02 19.14 -14.88
C VAL A 71 -9.95 18.51 -13.97
N ALA A 72 -8.93 19.27 -13.57
CA ALA A 72 -7.90 18.83 -12.62
C ALA A 72 -8.37 18.92 -11.14
N HIS A 73 -9.66 19.25 -10.91
CA HIS A 73 -10.21 19.49 -9.58
C HIS A 73 -11.52 18.72 -9.39
N LEU A 74 -11.62 17.89 -8.34
CA LEU A 74 -12.75 16.98 -8.12
C LEU A 74 -13.93 17.59 -7.36
N ASN A 75 -13.78 18.80 -6.81
CA ASN A 75 -14.82 19.53 -6.05
C ASN A 75 -15.44 18.69 -4.93
N HIS A 76 -14.62 18.15 -4.04
CA HIS A 76 -15.08 17.30 -2.93
C HIS A 76 -14.38 17.68 -1.61
N PRO A 77 -15.01 18.46 -0.72
CA PRO A 77 -14.41 18.81 0.58
C PRO A 77 -14.34 17.59 1.50
N LEU A 78 -13.33 17.55 2.36
CA LEU A 78 -13.16 16.53 3.39
C LEU A 78 -13.46 17.14 4.77
N GLN A 79 -14.08 16.37 5.68
CA GLN A 79 -14.41 16.78 7.03
C GLN A 79 -14.44 15.58 7.97
N GLY A 80 -14.27 15.80 9.27
CA GLY A 80 -14.25 14.75 10.29
C GLY A 80 -12.98 13.91 10.19
N ARG A 81 -13.10 12.61 10.42
CA ARG A 81 -12.02 11.64 10.31
C ARG A 81 -11.80 11.25 8.84
N PHE A 82 -10.57 11.39 8.35
CA PHE A 82 -10.16 10.88 7.03
C PHE A 82 -8.67 10.57 7.02
N ASP A 83 -8.23 9.76 6.04
CA ASP A 83 -6.83 9.47 5.82
C ASP A 83 -6.31 10.16 4.55
N VAL A 84 -5.01 10.35 4.50
CA VAL A 84 -4.26 10.72 3.28
C VAL A 84 -3.26 9.61 3.01
N PHE A 85 -3.32 9.03 1.83
CA PHE A 85 -2.31 8.12 1.32
C PHE A 85 -1.74 8.67 0.02
N THR A 86 -0.41 8.78 -0.06
CA THR A 86 0.27 9.18 -1.29
C THR A 86 1.44 8.25 -1.58
N HIS A 87 1.63 7.91 -2.86
CA HIS A 87 2.79 7.18 -3.34
C HIS A 87 3.15 7.65 -4.75
N HIS A 88 4.34 8.26 -4.89
CA HIS A 88 4.84 8.77 -6.15
C HIS A 88 6.34 8.53 -6.29
N ILE A 89 6.79 8.34 -7.54
CA ILE A 89 8.18 8.12 -7.92
C ILE A 89 8.63 9.32 -8.77
N ALA A 90 9.69 10.00 -8.35
CA ALA A 90 10.28 11.07 -9.13
C ALA A 90 11.15 10.50 -10.25
N ARG A 91 10.86 10.89 -11.50
CA ARG A 91 11.65 10.57 -12.69
C ARG A 91 11.84 11.82 -13.52
N GLN A 92 12.33 12.88 -12.87
CA GLN A 92 12.58 14.15 -13.55
C GLN A 92 13.67 14.02 -14.62
N THR A 93 13.52 14.82 -15.68
CA THR A 93 14.50 14.94 -16.77
C THR A 93 15.65 15.87 -16.41
N ASP A 94 15.42 16.84 -15.53
CA ASP A 94 16.44 17.75 -15.00
C ASP A 94 17.23 17.04 -13.89
N PRO A 95 18.55 16.83 -14.05
CA PRO A 95 19.36 16.13 -13.06
C PRO A 95 19.66 16.98 -11.81
N ASP A 96 19.56 18.30 -11.91
CA ASP A 96 20.07 19.24 -10.90
C ASP A 96 18.97 19.71 -9.92
N ARG A 97 17.69 19.36 -10.19
CA ARG A 97 16.55 19.80 -9.41
C ARG A 97 15.79 18.61 -8.82
N ASP A 98 15.60 18.63 -7.53
CA ASP A 98 14.73 17.66 -6.87
C ASP A 98 13.23 17.99 -7.08
N LEU A 99 12.41 16.95 -7.07
CA LEU A 99 10.96 17.09 -7.11
C LEU A 99 10.43 17.24 -5.68
N HIS A 100 9.65 18.28 -5.44
CA HIS A 100 8.90 18.47 -4.21
C HIS A 100 7.47 17.97 -4.37
N GLN A 101 6.99 17.25 -3.38
CA GLN A 101 5.59 16.88 -3.20
C GLN A 101 4.99 17.76 -2.11
N GLY A 102 4.04 18.62 -2.48
CA GLY A 102 3.38 19.53 -1.55
C GLY A 102 1.92 19.15 -1.31
N LEU A 103 1.50 19.05 -0.06
CA LEU A 103 0.09 18.91 0.31
C LEU A 103 -0.42 20.24 0.88
N ILE A 104 -1.15 20.98 0.07
CA ILE A 104 -1.82 22.22 0.48
C ILE A 104 -3.22 21.93 0.98
N VAL A 105 -3.62 22.62 2.05
CA VAL A 105 -4.98 22.54 2.60
C VAL A 105 -5.55 23.94 2.78
N THR A 106 -6.83 24.13 2.47
CA THR A 106 -7.53 25.41 2.51
C THR A 106 -8.81 25.32 3.32
N ASN A 107 -9.01 26.31 4.18
CA ASN A 107 -10.23 26.53 4.93
C ASN A 107 -11.23 27.35 4.09
N PRO A 108 -12.34 26.77 3.57
CA PRO A 108 -13.34 27.52 2.82
C PRO A 108 -14.36 28.25 3.70
N THR A 109 -14.28 28.11 5.02
CA THR A 109 -15.30 28.64 5.97
C THR A 109 -14.96 30.03 6.48
N SER A 110 -15.88 30.64 7.22
CA SER A 110 -15.72 31.95 7.85
C SER A 110 -15.14 31.90 9.29
N ARG A 111 -14.80 30.71 9.81
CA ARG A 111 -14.17 30.52 11.12
C ARG A 111 -12.81 29.86 11.00
N ASN A 112 -11.99 29.93 12.03
CA ASN A 112 -10.78 29.15 12.12
C ASN A 112 -11.13 27.65 12.08
N LEU A 113 -10.37 26.88 11.33
CA LEU A 113 -10.44 25.42 11.32
C LEU A 113 -9.19 24.81 11.96
N VAL A 114 -9.40 23.71 12.67
CA VAL A 114 -8.34 22.92 13.26
C VAL A 114 -8.27 21.56 12.57
N ILE A 115 -7.12 21.24 11.99
CA ILE A 115 -6.80 19.88 11.55
C ILE A 115 -5.87 19.26 12.58
N ARG A 116 -6.27 18.13 13.15
CA ARG A 116 -5.43 17.30 14.02
C ARG A 116 -4.79 16.22 13.18
N ILE A 117 -3.48 16.07 13.32
CA ILE A 117 -2.70 14.99 12.73
C ILE A 117 -2.58 13.88 13.79
N LEU A 118 -3.50 12.90 13.73
CA LEU A 118 -3.59 11.81 14.70
C LEU A 118 -2.39 10.87 14.60
N GLN A 119 -1.90 10.68 13.37
CA GLN A 119 -0.69 9.95 13.05
C GLN A 119 -0.19 10.39 11.68
N GLY A 120 1.13 10.48 11.50
CA GLY A 120 1.75 10.81 10.23
C GLY A 120 3.11 10.15 10.09
N VAL A 121 3.34 9.48 8.96
CA VAL A 121 4.60 8.81 8.62
C VAL A 121 4.88 9.00 7.13
N SER A 122 6.14 9.30 6.79
CA SER A 122 6.58 9.46 5.40
C SER A 122 8.02 8.98 5.23
N TYR A 123 8.26 8.17 4.20
CA TYR A 123 9.59 7.68 3.84
C TYR A 123 9.84 7.78 2.34
N VAL A 124 11.10 8.00 1.99
CA VAL A 124 11.60 8.01 0.62
C VAL A 124 12.60 6.87 0.41
N THR A 125 12.72 6.35 -0.80
CA THR A 125 13.66 5.26 -1.10
C THR A 125 15.08 5.64 -0.72
N SER A 126 15.58 6.78 -1.23
CA SER A 126 16.87 7.35 -0.85
C SER A 126 16.65 8.64 -0.06
N ALA A 127 17.24 8.83 1.09
CA ALA A 127 18.17 7.94 1.81
C ALA A 127 17.49 7.12 2.93
N ASP A 128 16.14 7.20 3.08
CA ASP A 128 15.45 6.73 4.28
C ASP A 128 15.19 5.22 4.28
N ALA A 129 14.70 4.66 3.16
CA ALA A 129 14.16 3.31 3.12
C ALA A 129 14.47 2.61 1.79
N PRO A 130 15.71 2.21 1.54
CA PRO A 130 16.08 1.51 0.32
C PRO A 130 15.41 0.14 0.21
N PHE A 131 15.25 -0.33 -1.04
CA PHE A 131 14.86 -1.71 -1.29
C PHE A 131 16.06 -2.61 -0.97
N VAL A 132 15.89 -3.50 0.00
CA VAL A 132 16.89 -4.46 0.46
C VAL A 132 16.37 -5.87 0.18
N ASP A 133 17.26 -6.76 -0.27
CA ASP A 133 16.94 -8.17 -0.39
C ASP A 133 16.87 -8.81 0.99
N LEU A 134 15.75 -9.38 1.31
CA LEU A 134 15.46 -10.00 2.59
C LEU A 134 14.95 -11.43 2.38
N PRO A 135 15.12 -12.32 3.36
CA PRO A 135 14.43 -13.61 3.40
C PRO A 135 12.90 -13.45 3.36
N SER A 136 12.20 -14.52 3.02
CA SER A 136 10.73 -14.57 2.92
C SER A 136 10.01 -14.15 4.19
N LEU A 137 10.61 -14.43 5.35
CA LEU A 137 10.15 -14.08 6.68
C LEU A 137 11.33 -13.64 7.53
N VAL A 138 11.22 -12.47 8.15
CA VAL A 138 12.19 -11.96 9.15
C VAL A 138 11.42 -11.40 10.34
N GLU A 139 11.76 -11.84 11.55
CA GLU A 139 11.21 -11.23 12.76
C GLU A 139 11.83 -9.85 13.00
N ASP A 140 11.01 -8.87 13.30
CA ASP A 140 11.42 -7.47 13.46
C ASP A 140 10.92 -6.84 14.77
N PRO A 141 11.46 -7.24 15.93
CA PRO A 141 11.01 -6.71 17.22
C PRO A 141 11.25 -5.20 17.36
N ASN A 142 12.25 -4.65 16.67
CA ASN A 142 12.71 -3.28 16.84
C ASN A 142 12.25 -2.28 15.77
N GLY A 143 11.58 -2.72 14.71
CA GLY A 143 11.17 -1.88 13.58
C GLY A 143 12.35 -1.38 12.73
N ARG A 144 13.32 -2.25 12.49
CA ARG A 144 14.54 -1.96 11.72
C ARG A 144 14.65 -2.77 10.44
N VAL A 145 13.75 -3.72 10.24
CA VAL A 145 13.69 -4.58 9.05
C VAL A 145 12.64 -4.05 8.10
N PHE A 146 13.03 -3.64 6.92
CA PHE A 146 12.15 -3.14 5.87
C PHE A 146 12.77 -3.36 4.50
N SER A 147 11.95 -3.37 3.46
CA SER A 147 12.36 -3.39 2.06
C SER A 147 11.50 -2.36 1.30
N GLY A 148 12.06 -1.17 1.11
CA GLY A 148 11.39 -0.05 0.48
C GLY A 148 10.57 0.85 1.43
N PRO A 149 10.16 2.04 0.96
CA PRO A 149 9.50 3.06 1.79
C PRO A 149 8.10 2.64 2.24
N GLY A 150 7.37 1.89 1.43
CA GLY A 150 6.03 1.42 1.77
C GLY A 150 6.01 0.44 2.94
N SER A 151 6.94 -0.51 2.98
CA SER A 151 7.02 -1.48 4.06
C SER A 151 7.47 -0.86 5.38
N ARG A 152 8.41 0.12 5.33
CA ARG A 152 8.83 0.87 6.51
C ARG A 152 7.69 1.70 7.07
N LEU A 153 6.97 2.41 6.20
CA LEU A 153 5.77 3.16 6.55
C LEU A 153 4.73 2.26 7.26
N ALA A 154 4.43 1.09 6.68
CA ALA A 154 3.48 0.14 7.26
C ALA A 154 3.89 -0.32 8.66
N SER A 155 5.18 -0.67 8.85
CA SER A 155 5.74 -1.04 10.15
C SER A 155 5.55 0.07 11.20
N ASP A 156 5.86 1.31 10.84
CA ASP A 156 5.81 2.43 11.78
C ASP A 156 4.36 2.85 12.12
N ILE A 157 3.44 2.75 11.16
CA ILE A 157 2.02 2.97 11.42
C ILE A 157 1.48 1.95 12.44
N MET A 158 1.79 0.65 12.28
CA MET A 158 1.38 -0.39 13.23
C MET A 158 2.03 -0.24 14.60
N ARG A 159 3.26 0.31 14.65
CA ARG A 159 3.97 0.63 15.91
C ARG A 159 3.50 1.95 16.54
N ARG A 160 2.51 2.63 15.95
CA ARG A 160 1.98 3.91 16.42
C ARG A 160 3.03 5.02 16.46
N ARG A 161 4.04 4.94 15.60
CA ARG A 161 5.04 6.02 15.46
C ARG A 161 4.41 7.21 14.75
N HIS A 162 4.91 8.38 15.08
CA HIS A 162 4.56 9.64 14.46
C HIS A 162 5.87 10.34 14.08
N ASP A 163 5.99 10.72 12.82
CA ASP A 163 7.18 11.39 12.31
C ASP A 163 7.18 12.86 12.77
N THR A 164 8.30 13.31 13.33
CA THR A 164 8.43 14.65 13.92
C THR A 164 8.28 15.80 12.92
N GLN A 165 8.42 15.53 11.62
CA GLN A 165 8.17 16.52 10.57
C GLN A 165 6.69 16.92 10.46
N PHE A 166 5.77 16.12 10.99
CA PHE A 166 4.35 16.45 11.03
C PHE A 166 3.96 17.03 12.40
N PRO A 167 3.39 18.25 12.48
CA PRO A 167 2.85 18.77 13.73
C PRO A 167 1.63 17.96 14.16
N THR A 168 1.29 17.97 15.43
CA THR A 168 0.09 17.28 15.95
C THR A 168 -1.20 17.99 15.56
N GLN A 169 -1.15 19.28 15.24
CA GLN A 169 -2.28 20.07 14.74
C GLN A 169 -1.83 21.30 13.95
N ILE A 170 -2.70 21.74 13.05
CA ILE A 170 -2.58 23.04 12.38
C ILE A 170 -3.88 23.81 12.49
N VAL A 171 -3.77 25.14 12.62
CA VAL A 171 -4.92 26.06 12.61
C VAL A 171 -4.89 26.82 11.28
N ILE A 172 -6.03 26.83 10.58
CA ILE A 172 -6.18 27.50 9.29
C ILE A 172 -7.24 28.60 9.43
N PRO A 173 -6.85 29.89 9.36
CA PRO A 173 -7.80 31.00 9.38
C PRO A 173 -8.78 30.97 8.21
N PRO A 174 -9.92 31.71 8.32
CA PRO A 174 -10.92 31.80 7.25
C PRO A 174 -10.32 32.13 5.88
N GLY A 175 -10.69 31.37 4.85
CA GLY A 175 -10.26 31.59 3.47
C GLY A 175 -8.75 31.38 3.21
N GLN A 176 -7.96 30.99 4.22
CA GLN A 176 -6.53 30.80 4.07
C GLN A 176 -6.13 29.37 3.74
N SER A 177 -4.92 29.27 3.18
CA SER A 177 -4.25 27.99 2.88
C SER A 177 -3.01 27.81 3.75
N ARG A 178 -2.68 26.56 4.05
CA ARG A 178 -1.43 26.13 4.70
C ARG A 178 -0.86 24.91 3.98
N MET A 179 0.46 24.78 3.97
CA MET A 179 1.08 23.50 3.63
C MET A 179 0.94 22.56 4.83
N LEU A 180 0.41 21.37 4.60
CA LEU A 180 0.44 20.27 5.56
C LEU A 180 1.80 19.59 5.54
N PHE A 181 2.37 19.47 4.35
CA PHE A 181 3.78 19.12 4.14
C PHE A 181 4.30 19.67 2.81
N ASP A 182 5.62 19.78 2.74
CA ASP A 182 6.43 19.98 1.54
C ASP A 182 7.63 19.03 1.67
N LEU A 183 7.64 17.97 0.87
CA LEU A 183 8.55 16.84 1.01
C LEU A 183 9.28 16.56 -0.28
N VAL A 184 10.61 16.46 -0.21
CA VAL A 184 11.46 16.15 -1.36
C VAL A 184 11.28 14.69 -1.79
N ILE A 185 11.17 14.45 -3.10
CA ILE A 185 11.31 13.14 -3.71
C ILE A 185 12.57 13.20 -4.59
N PRO A 186 13.73 12.73 -4.10
CA PRO A 186 14.95 12.72 -4.89
C PRO A 186 14.78 11.92 -6.19
N ARG A 187 15.54 12.28 -7.20
CA ARG A 187 15.50 11.59 -8.50
C ARG A 187 15.60 10.07 -8.35
N SER A 188 14.77 9.35 -9.09
CA SER A 188 14.67 7.88 -9.09
C SER A 188 14.26 7.27 -7.74
N SER A 189 13.74 8.08 -6.83
CA SER A 189 13.21 7.63 -5.55
C SER A 189 11.69 7.61 -5.54
N ALA A 190 11.11 6.69 -4.78
CA ALA A 190 9.70 6.66 -4.44
C ALA A 190 9.48 7.25 -3.05
N ARG A 191 8.42 8.02 -2.86
CA ARG A 191 7.96 8.47 -1.54
C ARG A 191 6.58 7.90 -1.24
N SER A 192 6.45 7.31 -0.06
CA SER A 192 5.18 6.84 0.49
C SER A 192 4.86 7.65 1.74
N THR A 193 3.64 8.20 1.82
CA THR A 193 3.17 8.98 2.97
C THR A 193 1.78 8.52 3.38
N LEU A 194 1.56 8.35 4.68
CA LEU A 194 0.24 8.09 5.26
C LEU A 194 0.01 9.04 6.44
N LEU A 195 -1.12 9.76 6.40
CA LEU A 195 -1.58 10.58 7.51
C LEU A 195 -2.98 10.14 7.91
N ARG A 196 -3.23 10.08 9.22
CA ARG A 196 -4.55 9.93 9.82
C ARG A 196 -4.96 11.28 10.38
N LEU A 197 -6.03 11.85 9.86
CA LEU A 197 -6.41 13.24 10.12
C LEU A 197 -7.82 13.34 10.70
N TYR A 198 -8.04 14.42 11.41
CA TYR A 198 -9.38 14.87 11.81
C TYR A 198 -9.49 16.38 11.59
N SER A 199 -10.49 16.81 10.81
CA SER A 199 -10.82 18.23 10.61
C SER A 199 -12.15 18.57 11.29
N ASP A 200 -12.20 19.66 12.05
CA ASP A 200 -13.41 20.15 12.73
C ASP A 200 -14.40 20.86 11.80
N GLY A 201 -14.09 20.96 10.52
CA GLY A 201 -14.95 21.49 9.47
C GLY A 201 -14.46 21.10 8.06
N PRO A 202 -15.20 21.49 7.00
CA PRO A 202 -14.85 21.13 5.64
C PRO A 202 -13.55 21.80 5.20
N VAL A 203 -12.67 21.03 4.55
CA VAL A 203 -11.40 21.49 3.97
C VAL A 203 -11.26 21.03 2.53
N TYR A 204 -10.65 21.84 1.70
CA TYR A 204 -10.16 21.43 0.39
C TYR A 204 -8.67 21.12 0.48
N MET A 205 -8.23 20.07 -0.22
CA MET A 205 -6.84 19.64 -0.23
C MET A 205 -6.35 19.41 -1.66
N ALA A 206 -5.05 19.65 -1.89
CA ALA A 206 -4.41 19.25 -3.14
C ALA A 206 -3.01 18.73 -2.87
N ASN A 207 -2.70 17.58 -3.48
CA ASN A 207 -1.37 17.03 -3.60
C ASN A 207 -0.79 17.50 -4.94
N LEU A 208 0.37 18.14 -4.89
CA LEU A 208 0.99 18.85 -5.97
C LEU A 208 2.45 18.40 -6.15
N ALA A 209 2.96 18.45 -7.36
CA ALA A 209 4.34 18.20 -7.69
C ALA A 209 4.97 19.44 -8.32
N LEU A 210 6.07 19.92 -7.75
CA LEU A 210 6.81 21.09 -8.22
C LEU A 210 8.31 20.85 -8.07
N TYR A 211 9.10 21.25 -9.04
CA TYR A 211 10.55 21.19 -8.89
C TYR A 211 11.06 22.31 -8.00
N GLU A 212 12.25 22.10 -7.44
CA GLU A 212 13.01 23.20 -6.84
C GLU A 212 13.09 24.41 -7.76
N VAL A 213 13.01 25.60 -7.17
CA VAL A 213 12.97 26.88 -7.91
C VAL A 213 14.37 27.46 -8.00
N PRO A 214 14.86 27.81 -9.21
CA PRO A 214 16.13 28.47 -9.35
C PRO A 214 16.19 29.81 -8.61
N GLN A 215 17.29 30.07 -7.94
CA GLN A 215 17.59 31.35 -7.32
C GLN A 215 19.05 31.73 -7.54
N LYS A 216 19.32 33.02 -7.57
CA LYS A 216 20.69 33.55 -7.64
C LYS A 216 21.12 33.98 -6.24
N VAL A 217 22.26 33.50 -5.80
CA VAL A 217 22.86 33.84 -4.52
C VAL A 217 24.23 34.45 -4.79
N LYS A 218 24.51 35.59 -4.13
CA LYS A 218 25.83 36.24 -4.23
C LYS A 218 26.74 35.68 -3.15
N ILE A 219 27.81 35.01 -3.55
CA ILE A 219 28.87 34.51 -2.66
C ILE A 219 30.18 35.13 -3.13
N GLU A 220 30.87 35.86 -2.25
CA GLU A 220 32.19 36.48 -2.54
C GLU A 220 32.23 37.20 -3.90
N ASP A 221 31.33 38.13 -4.16
CA ASP A 221 31.18 38.88 -5.41
C ASP A 221 30.86 38.07 -6.70
N ARG A 222 30.56 36.80 -6.59
CA ARG A 222 30.08 35.94 -7.69
C ARG A 222 28.61 35.64 -7.53
N GLU A 223 27.84 35.82 -8.61
CA GLU A 223 26.49 35.27 -8.69
C GLU A 223 26.57 33.77 -8.99
N ILE A 224 26.01 32.94 -8.07
CA ILE A 224 25.90 31.49 -8.26
C ILE A 224 24.42 31.16 -8.36
N GLU A 225 24.03 30.40 -9.36
CA GLU A 225 22.72 29.81 -9.46
C GLU A 225 22.62 28.63 -8.49
N THR A 226 21.61 28.64 -7.66
CA THR A 226 21.28 27.57 -6.70
C THR A 226 19.80 27.27 -6.80
N PHE A 227 19.32 26.25 -6.05
CA PHE A 227 17.91 25.89 -6.02
C PHE A 227 17.37 26.01 -4.60
N ARG A 228 16.09 26.25 -4.49
CA ARG A 228 15.37 26.31 -3.21
C ARG A 228 14.03 25.61 -3.28
N PRO A 229 13.47 25.15 -2.13
CA PRO A 229 12.10 24.67 -2.05
C PRO A 229 11.09 25.70 -2.59
N PRO A 230 9.95 25.24 -3.16
CA PRO A 230 8.85 26.10 -3.55
C PRO A 230 8.23 26.82 -2.35
N THR A 231 7.84 28.07 -2.54
CA THR A 231 7.09 28.87 -1.55
C THR A 231 5.59 28.52 -1.58
N LEU A 232 4.86 28.86 -0.52
CA LEU A 232 3.39 28.71 -0.48
C LEU A 232 2.70 29.40 -1.67
N GLU A 233 3.21 30.55 -2.16
CA GLU A 233 2.62 31.26 -3.28
C GLU A 233 2.87 30.54 -4.63
N GLU A 234 4.03 29.91 -4.78
CA GLU A 234 4.30 29.07 -5.95
C GLU A 234 3.39 27.83 -5.97
N TRP A 235 3.20 27.18 -4.82
CA TRP A 235 2.21 26.10 -4.66
C TRP A 235 0.78 26.55 -5.00
N ARG A 236 0.37 27.73 -4.53
CA ARG A 236 -0.95 28.31 -4.85
C ARG A 236 -1.08 28.66 -6.33
N THR A 237 -0.02 29.15 -6.94
CA THR A 237 0.03 29.45 -8.37
C THR A 237 -0.16 28.18 -9.19
N LEU A 238 0.55 27.10 -8.83
CA LEU A 238 0.37 25.80 -9.48
C LEU A 238 -1.07 25.30 -9.30
N LEU A 239 -1.64 25.39 -8.11
CA LEU A 239 -3.04 24.97 -7.84
C LEU A 239 -4.07 25.73 -8.69
N VAL A 240 -3.81 27.00 -9.03
CA VAL A 240 -4.73 27.82 -9.83
C VAL A 240 -4.50 27.68 -11.33
N ARG A 241 -3.25 27.56 -11.76
CA ARG A 241 -2.84 27.64 -13.16
C ARG A 241 -2.31 26.34 -13.75
N GLY A 242 -2.00 25.35 -12.90
CA GLY A 242 -1.44 24.07 -13.31
C GLY A 242 -2.48 23.10 -13.85
N ASP A 243 -2.02 22.21 -14.71
CA ASP A 243 -2.75 21.03 -15.16
C ASP A 243 -2.36 19.81 -14.32
N LEU A 244 -2.93 18.65 -14.64
CA LEU A 244 -2.53 17.38 -14.03
C LEU A 244 -1.05 17.07 -14.28
N ALA A 245 -0.37 16.53 -13.28
CA ALA A 245 1.01 16.05 -13.42
C ALA A 245 1.10 14.94 -14.48
N ALA A 246 2.25 14.85 -15.14
CA ALA A 246 2.46 13.96 -16.27
C ALA A 246 3.76 13.12 -16.14
N PRO A 247 3.86 12.00 -16.91
CA PRO A 247 2.82 11.43 -17.79
C PRO A 247 1.68 10.81 -16.98
N ARG A 248 0.47 10.74 -17.56
CA ARG A 248 -0.63 10.01 -16.93
C ARG A 248 -0.41 8.51 -17.06
N ASP A 249 -0.84 7.75 -16.05
CA ASP A 249 -0.81 6.30 -16.10
C ASP A 249 -1.75 5.73 -17.16
N PHE A 250 -1.56 4.46 -17.48
CA PHE A 250 -2.45 3.76 -18.40
C PHE A 250 -3.87 3.69 -17.81
N PRO A 251 -4.91 4.13 -18.57
CA PRO A 251 -6.28 4.18 -18.08
C PRO A 251 -6.85 2.78 -17.77
N PRO A 252 -7.74 2.67 -16.76
CA PRO A 252 -8.35 1.39 -16.40
C PRO A 252 -9.30 0.90 -17.47
N THR A 253 -9.44 -0.42 -17.60
CA THR A 253 -10.52 -1.04 -18.36
C THR A 253 -11.86 -0.72 -17.67
N PRO A 254 -12.85 -0.13 -18.37
CA PRO A 254 -14.19 0.09 -17.81
C PRO A 254 -14.81 -1.22 -17.29
N PRO A 255 -15.55 -1.19 -16.17
CA PRO A 255 -16.12 -2.40 -15.56
C PRO A 255 -17.04 -3.21 -16.48
N ASP A 256 -17.79 -2.54 -17.35
CA ASP A 256 -18.68 -3.12 -18.36
C ASP A 256 -17.94 -3.75 -19.55
N GLN A 257 -16.66 -3.46 -19.72
CA GLN A 257 -15.79 -3.99 -20.76
C GLN A 257 -14.85 -5.09 -20.24
N TRP A 258 -14.90 -5.41 -18.96
CA TRP A 258 -14.13 -6.51 -18.40
C TRP A 258 -14.54 -7.84 -19.02
N SER A 259 -13.57 -8.58 -19.52
CA SER A 259 -13.81 -9.89 -20.14
C SER A 259 -12.75 -10.90 -19.68
N PRO A 260 -13.17 -12.11 -19.25
CA PRO A 260 -12.25 -13.20 -18.99
C PRO A 260 -11.40 -13.51 -20.23
N GLY A 261 -10.11 -13.81 -20.04
CA GLY A 261 -9.18 -14.13 -21.13
C GLY A 261 -8.65 -12.93 -21.92
N ARG A 262 -9.09 -11.70 -21.63
CA ARG A 262 -8.49 -10.47 -22.15
C ARG A 262 -7.61 -9.81 -21.11
N ARG A 263 -6.64 -9.01 -21.58
CA ARG A 263 -5.82 -8.17 -20.71
C ARG A 263 -6.68 -7.00 -20.19
N ASN A 264 -7.07 -7.07 -18.92
CA ASN A 264 -7.78 -6.00 -18.24
C ASN A 264 -6.80 -5.19 -17.39
N PHE A 265 -7.01 -3.87 -17.29
CA PHE A 265 -6.18 -2.97 -16.50
C PHE A 265 -6.98 -2.43 -15.33
N TYR A 266 -6.43 -2.51 -14.13
CA TYR A 266 -7.04 -1.91 -12.93
C TYR A 266 -6.87 -0.39 -12.88
N GLY A 267 -5.76 0.13 -13.45
CA GLY A 267 -5.36 1.53 -13.35
C GLY A 267 -4.77 1.89 -11.99
N ARG A 268 -4.20 3.09 -11.91
CA ARG A 268 -3.71 3.70 -10.66
C ARG A 268 -4.79 4.60 -10.06
N VAL A 269 -4.69 4.85 -8.75
CA VAL A 269 -5.70 5.60 -8.00
C VAL A 269 -5.33 7.08 -7.90
N ALA A 270 -6.26 7.98 -8.25
CA ALA A 270 -6.25 9.37 -7.80
C ALA A 270 -7.69 9.86 -7.59
N GLY A 271 -8.04 10.08 -6.32
CA GLY A 271 -9.38 10.46 -5.91
C GLY A 271 -9.64 10.24 -4.43
N ILE A 272 -10.90 10.20 -4.06
CA ILE A 272 -11.35 9.89 -2.70
C ILE A 272 -11.94 8.49 -2.72
N SER A 273 -11.30 7.57 -1.99
CA SER A 273 -11.85 6.23 -1.75
C SER A 273 -12.56 6.16 -0.40
N VAL A 274 -13.40 5.11 -0.23
CA VAL A 274 -14.13 4.85 1.01
C VAL A 274 -13.60 3.57 1.63
N GLY A 275 -13.06 3.67 2.85
CA GLY A 275 -12.51 2.54 3.60
C GLY A 275 -11.01 2.65 3.80
N SER A 276 -10.63 2.82 5.05
CA SER A 276 -9.23 2.86 5.52
C SER A 276 -8.87 1.65 6.38
N GLU A 277 -9.88 0.90 6.85
CA GLU A 277 -9.70 -0.23 7.74
C GLU A 277 -10.69 -1.36 7.45
N TRP A 278 -10.21 -2.59 7.58
CA TRP A 278 -11.03 -3.80 7.62
C TRP A 278 -10.83 -4.46 8.98
N ALA A 279 -11.73 -4.21 9.91
CA ALA A 279 -11.68 -4.78 11.26
C ALA A 279 -12.72 -5.88 11.39
N THR A 280 -12.31 -7.09 11.76
CA THR A 280 -13.23 -8.21 11.88
C THR A 280 -12.78 -9.25 12.91
N ARG A 281 -13.76 -9.93 13.49
CA ARG A 281 -13.59 -11.14 14.28
C ARG A 281 -14.00 -12.34 13.43
N ILE A 282 -13.05 -13.20 13.11
CA ILE A 282 -13.25 -14.37 12.25
C ILE A 282 -13.77 -15.52 13.10
N VAL A 283 -15.04 -15.86 12.96
CA VAL A 283 -15.69 -16.95 13.69
C VAL A 283 -16.16 -18.05 12.72
N ASP A 284 -16.68 -19.15 13.26
CA ASP A 284 -17.21 -20.24 12.45
C ASP A 284 -18.31 -19.74 11.48
N PRO A 285 -18.36 -20.26 10.24
CA PRO A 285 -19.32 -19.78 9.22
C PRO A 285 -20.80 -19.93 9.63
N LYS A 286 -21.10 -20.88 10.51
CA LYS A 286 -22.46 -21.09 11.07
C LYS A 286 -22.80 -20.13 12.20
N GLY A 287 -21.93 -19.19 12.50
CA GLY A 287 -22.05 -18.26 13.62
C GLY A 287 -21.40 -18.76 14.90
N GLY A 288 -21.50 -17.96 15.96
CA GLY A 288 -20.88 -18.23 17.25
C GLY A 288 -19.83 -17.19 17.63
N ILE A 289 -19.08 -17.50 18.69
CA ILE A 289 -18.05 -16.60 19.24
C ILE A 289 -16.63 -17.11 19.03
N ASN A 290 -16.49 -18.33 18.50
CA ASN A 290 -15.21 -19.01 18.31
C ASN A 290 -14.95 -19.29 16.84
N LEU A 291 -13.68 -19.48 16.51
CA LEU A 291 -13.20 -20.12 15.31
C LEU A 291 -12.67 -21.51 15.69
N THR A 292 -13.47 -22.55 15.43
CA THR A 292 -13.06 -23.94 15.68
C THR A 292 -11.86 -24.27 14.80
N ILE A 293 -10.77 -24.78 15.39
CA ILE A 293 -9.56 -25.14 14.64
C ILE A 293 -9.86 -26.24 13.61
N PRO A 294 -9.15 -26.27 12.46
CA PRO A 294 -9.29 -27.38 11.52
C PRO A 294 -8.88 -28.70 12.15
N GLN A 295 -9.30 -29.81 11.55
CA GLN A 295 -8.84 -31.14 11.97
C GLN A 295 -7.31 -31.25 11.79
N PRO A 296 -6.60 -32.10 12.58
CA PRO A 296 -5.17 -32.31 12.41
C PRO A 296 -4.78 -32.59 10.95
N GLY A 297 -3.72 -31.91 10.47
CA GLY A 297 -3.27 -31.93 9.10
C GLY A 297 -4.06 -31.05 8.12
N GLN A 298 -5.23 -30.53 8.51
CA GLN A 298 -6.08 -29.69 7.66
C GLN A 298 -5.85 -28.20 7.91
N ALA A 299 -6.34 -27.39 6.94
CA ALA A 299 -6.28 -25.94 7.00
C ALA A 299 -7.54 -25.31 6.40
N PHE A 300 -7.79 -24.05 6.77
CA PHE A 300 -8.64 -23.13 6.01
C PHE A 300 -7.95 -21.80 5.79
N ALA A 301 -8.42 -21.10 4.78
CA ALA A 301 -7.80 -19.92 4.23
C ALA A 301 -8.79 -18.77 4.06
N TYR A 302 -8.33 -17.55 4.29
CA TYR A 302 -9.07 -16.31 4.11
C TYR A 302 -8.30 -15.40 3.15
N PRO A 303 -8.76 -15.22 1.89
CA PRO A 303 -8.15 -14.27 0.98
C PRO A 303 -8.28 -12.83 1.48
N LEU A 304 -7.22 -12.05 1.31
CA LEU A 304 -7.05 -10.68 1.80
C LEU A 304 -6.85 -9.73 0.62
N SER A 305 -7.59 -8.61 0.60
CA SER A 305 -7.55 -7.61 -0.47
C SER A 305 -7.86 -8.19 -1.85
N THR A 306 -8.90 -9.01 -1.92
CA THR A 306 -9.34 -9.63 -3.18
C THR A 306 -9.79 -8.59 -4.21
N VAL A 307 -9.49 -8.89 -5.47
CA VAL A 307 -9.78 -8.06 -6.64
C VAL A 307 -10.65 -8.80 -7.65
N THR A 308 -11.16 -8.11 -8.66
CA THR A 308 -12.17 -8.63 -9.59
C THR A 308 -11.77 -9.96 -10.28
N ALA A 309 -10.49 -10.18 -10.56
CA ALA A 309 -9.98 -11.38 -11.22
C ALA A 309 -9.00 -12.18 -10.35
N ALA A 310 -9.17 -12.14 -9.04
CA ALA A 310 -8.42 -12.96 -8.09
C ALA A 310 -9.20 -13.00 -6.76
N THR A 311 -10.28 -13.76 -6.73
CA THR A 311 -11.18 -13.94 -5.58
C THR A 311 -10.96 -15.28 -4.88
N PHE A 312 -10.13 -16.16 -5.43
CA PHE A 312 -9.93 -17.55 -4.97
C PHE A 312 -11.25 -18.30 -4.81
N GLY A 313 -12.12 -18.22 -5.83
CA GLY A 313 -13.43 -18.87 -5.85
C GLY A 313 -14.49 -18.24 -4.93
N THR A 314 -14.10 -17.39 -4.00
CA THR A 314 -15.03 -16.79 -3.01
C THR A 314 -15.99 -15.76 -3.62
N ARG A 315 -15.67 -15.20 -4.79
CA ARG A 315 -16.37 -14.08 -5.43
C ARG A 315 -16.43 -12.80 -4.60
N GLN A 316 -15.74 -12.74 -3.46
CA GLN A 316 -15.65 -11.55 -2.64
C GLN A 316 -14.65 -10.57 -3.25
N ILE A 317 -15.03 -9.30 -3.39
CA ILE A 317 -14.16 -8.21 -3.81
C ILE A 317 -14.01 -7.25 -2.63
N GLN A 318 -12.78 -7.08 -2.13
CA GLN A 318 -12.48 -6.26 -0.96
C GLN A 318 -11.91 -4.88 -1.33
N SER A 319 -11.78 -4.58 -2.62
CA SER A 319 -11.24 -3.30 -3.10
C SER A 319 -12.10 -2.12 -2.67
N ALA A 320 -11.50 -1.09 -2.07
CA ALA A 320 -12.20 0.11 -1.63
C ALA A 320 -12.84 0.86 -2.83
N PRO A 321 -14.13 1.22 -2.77
CA PRO A 321 -14.77 1.96 -3.84
C PRO A 321 -14.25 3.40 -3.91
N MET A 322 -14.21 3.98 -5.12
CA MET A 322 -13.92 5.39 -5.34
C MET A 322 -15.21 6.21 -5.31
N LEU A 323 -15.26 7.19 -4.40
CA LEU A 323 -16.38 8.14 -4.31
C LEU A 323 -16.30 9.18 -5.43
N VAL A 324 -15.11 9.76 -5.62
CA VAL A 324 -14.77 10.67 -6.73
C VAL A 324 -13.37 10.35 -7.22
N ARG A 325 -13.13 10.49 -8.52
CA ARG A 325 -11.84 10.17 -9.15
C ARG A 325 -11.68 10.92 -10.48
N TYR A 326 -10.46 11.00 -10.99
CA TYR A 326 -10.27 11.43 -12.38
C TYR A 326 -10.73 10.33 -13.36
N PRO A 327 -11.21 10.72 -14.56
CA PRO A 327 -11.73 9.76 -15.55
C PRO A 327 -10.74 8.68 -15.97
N ASP A 328 -9.45 9.02 -16.01
CA ASP A 328 -8.33 8.15 -16.42
C ASP A 328 -7.74 7.31 -15.29
N THR A 329 -8.33 7.32 -14.09
CA THR A 329 -7.81 6.60 -12.93
C THR A 329 -8.71 5.43 -12.51
N ALA A 330 -8.24 4.58 -11.59
CA ALA A 330 -8.90 3.35 -11.18
C ALA A 330 -10.34 3.55 -10.66
N PHE A 331 -11.24 2.64 -11.00
CA PHE A 331 -12.63 2.63 -10.51
C PHE A 331 -12.76 2.21 -9.04
N LYS A 332 -11.76 1.47 -8.54
CA LYS A 332 -11.63 1.05 -7.14
C LYS A 332 -10.15 1.11 -6.74
N ALA A 333 -9.87 1.27 -5.47
CA ALA A 333 -8.53 1.14 -4.93
C ALA A 333 -8.16 -0.35 -4.82
N HIS A 334 -7.85 -0.97 -5.97
CA HIS A 334 -7.66 -2.41 -6.08
C HIS A 334 -6.49 -2.95 -5.23
N GLY A 335 -5.44 -2.16 -5.02
CA GLY A 335 -4.32 -2.54 -4.15
C GLY A 335 -4.64 -2.43 -2.66
N ASN A 336 -5.71 -1.73 -2.28
CA ASN A 336 -6.01 -1.34 -0.90
C ASN A 336 -4.80 -0.72 -0.16
N TYR A 337 -3.92 -0.04 -0.89
CA TYR A 337 -2.73 0.57 -0.31
C TYR A 337 -3.11 1.59 0.76
N GLY A 338 -2.52 1.45 1.94
CA GLY A 338 -2.87 2.23 3.13
C GLY A 338 -4.05 1.69 3.94
N VAL A 339 -4.78 0.69 3.45
CA VAL A 339 -5.85 0.03 4.23
C VAL A 339 -5.25 -0.85 5.31
N HIS A 340 -5.73 -0.72 6.54
CA HIS A 340 -5.28 -1.47 7.70
C HIS A 340 -6.24 -2.63 8.00
N TYR A 341 -5.75 -3.86 7.95
CA TYR A 341 -6.50 -5.06 8.32
C TYR A 341 -6.26 -5.40 9.78
N TYR A 342 -7.32 -5.48 10.58
CA TYR A 342 -7.34 -5.90 11.98
C TYR A 342 -8.16 -7.18 12.11
N LEU A 343 -7.49 -8.32 12.20
CA LEU A 343 -8.13 -9.63 12.17
C LEU A 343 -7.99 -10.30 13.54
N THR A 344 -9.12 -10.59 14.20
CA THR A 344 -9.15 -11.36 15.44
C THR A 344 -9.62 -12.79 15.16
N LEU A 345 -8.80 -13.78 15.47
CA LEU A 345 -9.09 -15.20 15.34
C LEU A 345 -9.28 -15.81 16.74
N PRO A 346 -10.53 -16.01 17.20
CA PRO A 346 -10.83 -16.63 18.51
C PRO A 346 -10.75 -18.16 18.40
N LEU A 347 -9.53 -18.69 18.26
CA LEU A 347 -9.29 -20.13 18.09
C LEU A 347 -9.87 -20.95 19.25
N TYR A 348 -10.51 -22.08 18.90
CA TYR A 348 -11.09 -23.01 19.86
C TYR A 348 -10.74 -24.45 19.49
N ASN A 349 -10.10 -25.17 20.42
CA ASN A 349 -9.83 -26.58 20.25
C ASN A 349 -11.01 -27.39 20.79
N ASN A 350 -11.82 -27.95 19.90
CA ASN A 350 -12.94 -28.83 20.24
C ASN A 350 -12.56 -30.32 20.28
N THR A 351 -11.27 -30.66 20.13
CA THR A 351 -10.79 -32.04 20.19
C THR A 351 -10.43 -32.48 21.60
N SER A 352 -10.22 -33.79 21.80
CA SER A 352 -9.80 -34.35 23.07
C SER A 352 -8.29 -34.33 23.31
N LYS A 353 -7.49 -33.79 22.38
CA LYS A 353 -6.03 -33.74 22.47
C LYS A 353 -5.54 -32.30 22.36
N THR A 354 -4.39 -32.03 22.94
CA THR A 354 -3.67 -30.76 22.64
C THR A 354 -3.32 -30.69 21.16
N GLN A 355 -3.62 -29.58 20.55
CA GLN A 355 -3.34 -29.30 19.15
C GLN A 355 -2.39 -28.13 19.01
N VAL A 356 -1.58 -28.13 17.95
CA VAL A 356 -0.72 -27.00 17.57
C VAL A 356 -1.31 -26.36 16.32
N VAL A 357 -1.62 -25.07 16.39
CA VAL A 357 -2.18 -24.31 15.28
C VAL A 357 -1.15 -23.32 14.77
N ALA A 358 -0.88 -23.36 13.47
CA ALA A 358 0.01 -22.46 12.76
C ALA A 358 -0.79 -21.41 11.97
N LEU A 359 -0.37 -20.14 12.03
CA LEU A 359 -0.89 -19.07 11.21
C LEU A 359 0.19 -18.61 10.24
N SER A 360 -0.17 -18.45 8.96
CA SER A 360 0.74 -17.93 7.93
C SER A 360 0.02 -16.97 6.97
N ILE A 361 0.77 -16.03 6.40
CA ILE A 361 0.34 -15.30 5.19
C ILE A 361 1.06 -15.92 4.01
N GLN A 362 0.33 -16.21 2.94
CA GLN A 362 0.80 -16.86 1.73
C GLN A 362 0.45 -16.04 0.51
N THR A 363 1.21 -16.23 -0.56
CA THR A 363 0.96 -15.55 -1.85
C THR A 363 0.77 -16.62 -2.95
N PRO A 364 -0.38 -17.32 -2.99
CA PRO A 364 -0.64 -18.36 -3.99
C PRO A 364 -0.78 -17.77 -5.39
N ILE A 365 -0.74 -18.65 -6.38
CA ILE A 365 -1.11 -18.28 -7.76
C ILE A 365 -2.56 -17.79 -7.76
N LYS A 366 -2.79 -16.64 -8.39
CA LYS A 366 -4.11 -16.01 -8.47
C LYS A 366 -5.03 -16.83 -9.35
N GLU A 367 -6.22 -17.15 -8.84
CA GLU A 367 -7.22 -17.91 -9.57
C GLU A 367 -8.64 -17.66 -8.99
N ASP A 368 -9.68 -18.12 -9.69
CA ASP A 368 -11.07 -17.86 -9.32
C ASP A 368 -11.94 -19.14 -9.28
N ASN A 369 -11.35 -20.33 -9.48
CA ASN A 369 -12.13 -21.56 -9.75
C ASN A 369 -12.28 -22.48 -8.55
N TYR A 370 -11.44 -22.36 -7.51
CA TYR A 370 -11.36 -23.36 -6.44
C TYR A 370 -11.67 -22.76 -5.06
N LEU A 371 -12.52 -23.47 -4.31
CA LEU A 371 -12.79 -23.19 -2.90
C LEU A 371 -12.18 -24.26 -1.96
N ASP A 372 -11.53 -25.26 -2.54
CA ASP A 372 -10.99 -26.43 -1.83
C ASP A 372 -9.46 -26.51 -1.85
N ARG A 373 -8.79 -25.55 -2.50
CA ARG A 373 -7.33 -25.58 -2.66
C ARG A 373 -6.73 -24.24 -2.95
N LEU A 374 -5.42 -24.12 -2.68
CA LEU A 374 -4.56 -23.06 -3.18
C LEU A 374 -3.42 -23.67 -4.02
N LEU A 375 -2.96 -22.93 -5.02
CA LEU A 375 -1.91 -23.35 -5.93
C LEU A 375 -0.63 -22.57 -5.68
N PHE A 376 0.50 -23.30 -5.65
CA PHE A 376 1.84 -22.74 -5.45
C PHE A 376 2.81 -23.30 -6.48
N VAL A 377 4.03 -22.79 -6.52
CA VAL A 377 5.09 -23.26 -7.42
C VAL A 377 6.40 -23.51 -6.70
N GLU A 378 7.16 -24.48 -7.15
CA GLU A 378 8.51 -24.75 -6.67
C GLU A 378 9.45 -25.06 -7.86
N PRO A 379 10.64 -24.45 -7.94
CA PRO A 379 11.10 -23.34 -7.10
C PRO A 379 10.34 -22.04 -7.34
N VAL A 380 10.22 -21.22 -6.30
CA VAL A 380 9.57 -19.90 -6.39
C VAL A 380 10.48 -18.95 -7.17
N GLN A 381 9.94 -18.36 -8.22
CA GLN A 381 10.64 -17.40 -9.09
C GLN A 381 9.68 -16.30 -9.55
N GLY A 382 10.22 -15.17 -9.99
CA GLY A 382 9.41 -14.09 -10.53
C GLY A 382 9.37 -12.87 -9.60
N PRO A 383 8.46 -11.92 -9.86
CA PRO A 383 8.40 -10.67 -9.11
C PRO A 383 7.91 -10.89 -7.68
N VAL A 384 8.33 -10.00 -6.80
CA VAL A 384 7.83 -9.93 -5.43
C VAL A 384 6.40 -9.36 -5.46
N PHE A 385 5.46 -10.06 -4.84
CA PHE A 385 4.05 -9.68 -4.76
C PHE A 385 3.64 -9.12 -3.38
N PHE A 386 4.46 -9.32 -2.37
CA PHE A 386 4.24 -8.71 -1.06
C PHE A 386 5.58 -8.36 -0.40
N ARG A 387 5.72 -7.11 0.01
CA ARG A 387 6.75 -6.61 0.92
C ARG A 387 6.07 -5.82 2.01
N GLY A 388 5.98 -6.38 3.21
CA GLY A 388 5.24 -5.67 4.24
C GLY A 388 5.45 -6.21 5.64
N ALA A 389 5.15 -5.38 6.61
CA ALA A 389 5.17 -5.74 7.99
C ALA A 389 3.82 -6.37 8.40
N VAL A 390 3.88 -7.38 9.27
CA VAL A 390 2.73 -8.03 9.89
C VAL A 390 2.96 -8.07 11.39
N ARG A 391 1.94 -7.72 12.18
CA ARG A 391 1.98 -7.84 13.64
C ARG A 391 1.03 -8.96 14.09
N VAL A 392 1.51 -9.81 14.98
CA VAL A 392 0.70 -10.84 15.65
C VAL A 392 0.73 -10.61 17.15
N THR A 393 -0.45 -10.54 17.77
CA THR A 393 -0.58 -10.37 19.23
C THR A 393 -1.50 -11.44 19.80
N TYR A 394 -1.07 -12.13 20.85
CA TYR A 394 -1.86 -13.12 21.55
C TYR A 394 -1.43 -13.24 23.01
N ARG A 395 -2.22 -13.93 23.83
CA ARG A 395 -1.80 -14.31 25.18
C ARG A 395 -1.19 -15.72 25.16
N ASN A 396 0.02 -15.86 25.69
CA ASN A 396 0.68 -17.15 25.82
C ASN A 396 0.05 -18.01 26.94
N ALA A 397 0.57 -19.23 27.15
CA ALA A 397 0.08 -20.17 28.19
C ALA A 397 0.20 -19.61 29.62
N LEU A 398 1.09 -18.65 29.86
CA LEU A 398 1.28 -17.98 31.16
C LEU A 398 0.39 -16.72 31.32
N GLY A 399 -0.53 -16.46 30.38
CA GLY A 399 -1.41 -15.29 30.38
C GLY A 399 -0.70 -13.97 30.00
N ARG A 400 0.58 -14.00 29.62
CA ARG A 400 1.34 -12.83 29.19
C ARG A 400 1.02 -12.49 27.74
N THR A 401 0.90 -11.20 27.43
CA THR A 401 0.74 -10.74 26.04
C THR A 401 2.06 -10.88 25.31
N GLU A 402 2.03 -11.63 24.21
CA GLU A 402 3.09 -11.72 23.22
C GLU A 402 2.72 -10.78 22.07
N GLU A 403 3.63 -9.92 21.67
CA GLU A 403 3.52 -9.07 20.48
C GLU A 403 4.74 -9.32 19.62
N ARG A 404 4.51 -9.80 18.40
CA ARG A 404 5.55 -10.14 17.45
C ARG A 404 5.33 -9.38 16.13
N PHE A 405 6.38 -8.83 15.60
CA PHE A 405 6.41 -8.19 14.30
C PHE A 405 7.26 -9.00 13.34
N PHE A 406 6.76 -9.14 12.13
CA PHE A 406 7.45 -9.82 11.04
C PHE A 406 7.50 -8.93 9.82
N HIS A 407 8.58 -9.01 9.08
CA HIS A 407 8.66 -8.49 7.73
C HIS A 407 8.59 -9.66 6.75
N LEU A 408 7.69 -9.58 5.79
CA LEU A 408 7.50 -10.60 4.75
C LEU A 408 7.98 -10.07 3.40
N VAL A 409 8.68 -10.92 2.64
CA VAL A 409 8.98 -10.72 1.23
C VAL A 409 8.55 -11.98 0.49
N GLN A 410 7.43 -11.92 -0.22
CA GLN A 410 6.86 -13.08 -0.88
C GLN A 410 6.64 -12.83 -2.37
N ARG A 411 6.91 -13.87 -3.16
CA ARG A 411 6.71 -13.89 -4.61
C ARG A 411 5.40 -14.59 -4.97
N GLU A 412 4.92 -14.41 -6.19
CA GLU A 412 3.76 -15.15 -6.68
C GLU A 412 4.00 -16.67 -6.64
N GLY A 413 3.00 -17.40 -6.16
CA GLY A 413 3.06 -18.86 -5.99
C GLY A 413 3.88 -19.31 -4.78
N GLN A 414 4.18 -18.44 -3.83
CA GLN A 414 4.99 -18.76 -2.64
C GLN A 414 4.13 -19.20 -1.46
N GLN A 415 4.43 -20.38 -0.90
CA GLN A 415 3.91 -20.80 0.40
C GLN A 415 4.52 -19.92 1.50
N GLY A 416 3.71 -19.57 2.50
CA GLY A 416 4.15 -18.78 3.64
C GLY A 416 4.64 -19.65 4.79
N GLU A 417 5.74 -19.24 5.43
CA GLU A 417 6.18 -19.79 6.69
C GLU A 417 5.21 -19.41 7.83
N ALA A 418 5.19 -20.20 8.91
CA ALA A 418 4.36 -19.91 10.07
C ALA A 418 4.86 -18.65 10.80
N LEU A 419 4.02 -17.63 10.89
CA LEU A 419 4.26 -16.45 11.73
C LEU A 419 4.31 -16.83 13.21
N VAL A 420 3.33 -17.64 13.62
CA VAL A 420 3.22 -18.16 14.99
C VAL A 420 2.68 -19.58 14.96
N GLN A 421 3.08 -20.36 15.95
CA GLN A 421 2.51 -21.64 16.29
C GLN A 421 2.03 -21.58 17.75
N VAL A 422 0.78 -21.97 18.00
CA VAL A 422 0.18 -21.89 19.32
C VAL A 422 -0.37 -23.24 19.73
N GLU A 423 0.00 -23.67 20.94
CA GLU A 423 -0.57 -24.86 21.56
C GLU A 423 -1.92 -24.54 22.18
N LEU A 424 -2.90 -25.38 21.90
CA LEU A 424 -4.26 -25.31 22.43
C LEU A 424 -4.62 -26.64 23.09
N PRO A 425 -4.64 -26.73 24.42
CA PRO A 425 -5.18 -27.88 25.14
C PRO A 425 -6.64 -28.17 24.75
N PRO A 426 -7.17 -29.38 25.06
CA PRO A 426 -8.58 -29.70 24.88
C PRO A 426 -9.51 -28.66 25.52
N GLY A 427 -10.49 -28.17 24.77
CA GLY A 427 -11.44 -27.15 25.22
C GLY A 427 -10.87 -25.73 25.36
N ALA A 428 -9.58 -25.54 25.10
CA ALA A 428 -8.94 -24.23 25.22
C ALA A 428 -9.41 -23.26 24.15
N ARG A 429 -9.43 -21.98 24.53
CA ARG A 429 -9.70 -20.84 23.65
C ARG A 429 -8.54 -19.88 23.69
N ARG A 430 -8.22 -19.28 22.52
CA ARG A 430 -7.18 -18.25 22.42
C ARG A 430 -7.48 -17.29 21.31
N ASP A 431 -7.60 -16.01 21.64
CA ASP A 431 -7.68 -14.95 20.66
C ASP A 431 -6.28 -14.67 20.12
N ILE A 432 -6.14 -14.71 18.81
CA ILE A 432 -4.95 -14.26 18.10
C ILE A 432 -5.37 -13.06 17.25
N ASN A 433 -4.69 -11.94 17.45
CA ASN A 433 -4.88 -10.75 16.61
C ASN A 433 -3.75 -10.70 15.61
N LEU A 434 -4.10 -10.56 14.35
CA LEU A 434 -3.18 -10.34 13.24
C LEU A 434 -3.57 -9.05 12.55
N ASP A 435 -2.62 -8.15 12.43
CA ASP A 435 -2.83 -6.91 11.71
C ASP A 435 -1.67 -6.56 10.81
N PHE A 436 -1.99 -5.90 9.70
CA PHE A 436 -1.04 -5.39 8.74
C PHE A 436 -1.67 -4.29 7.90
N LEU A 437 -0.83 -3.39 7.41
CA LEU A 437 -1.22 -2.34 6.49
C LEU A 437 -0.75 -2.73 5.08
N TYR A 438 -1.65 -2.68 4.10
CA TYR A 438 -1.28 -2.99 2.72
C TYR A 438 -0.31 -1.94 2.17
N PRO A 439 0.94 -2.34 1.85
CA PRO A 439 1.94 -1.41 1.32
C PRO A 439 1.75 -1.19 -0.19
N PRO A 440 2.22 -0.06 -0.75
CA PRO A 440 2.16 0.21 -2.20
C PRO A 440 2.99 -0.76 -3.05
N ASP A 441 3.94 -1.45 -2.42
CA ASP A 441 4.80 -2.45 -3.07
C ASP A 441 4.17 -3.86 -3.11
N ALA A 442 2.87 -3.97 -2.80
CA ALA A 442 2.15 -5.24 -2.84
C ALA A 442 1.34 -5.39 -4.12
N THR A 443 1.19 -6.64 -4.57
CA THR A 443 0.30 -7.05 -5.66
C THR A 443 -0.74 -8.04 -5.09
N PRO A 444 -1.83 -7.56 -4.47
CA PRO A 444 -2.84 -8.40 -3.84
C PRO A 444 -3.57 -9.29 -4.87
N PRO A 445 -4.27 -10.31 -4.39
CA PRO A 445 -4.49 -10.70 -2.99
C PRO A 445 -3.38 -11.59 -2.41
N GLN A 446 -3.25 -11.57 -1.08
CA GLN A 446 -2.58 -12.59 -0.27
C GLN A 446 -3.63 -13.43 0.46
N VAL A 447 -3.19 -14.48 1.16
CA VAL A 447 -4.09 -15.38 1.87
C VAL A 447 -3.60 -15.62 3.30
N LEU A 448 -4.47 -15.39 4.30
CA LEU A 448 -4.25 -15.86 5.66
C LEU A 448 -4.66 -17.32 5.76
N SER A 449 -3.75 -18.20 6.16
CA SER A 449 -4.00 -19.62 6.39
C SER A 449 -3.93 -19.96 7.88
N VAL A 450 -4.87 -20.79 8.33
CA VAL A 450 -4.94 -21.37 9.67
C VAL A 450 -4.85 -22.87 9.51
N LYS A 451 -3.78 -23.49 10.01
CA LYS A 451 -3.52 -24.94 9.87
C LYS A 451 -3.33 -25.58 11.24
N THR A 452 -4.02 -26.67 11.52
CA THR A 452 -3.70 -27.55 12.65
C THR A 452 -2.62 -28.53 12.20
N LEU A 453 -1.49 -28.55 12.90
CA LEU A 453 -0.39 -29.46 12.59
C LEU A 453 -0.76 -30.92 12.97
N GLU A 454 -0.04 -31.88 12.37
CA GLU A 454 -0.22 -33.31 12.67
C GLU A 454 0.35 -33.68 14.05
#